data_e1103495ad6c9b64f4bdeb2c8192bc6a
#
_entry.id   e1103495ad6c9b64f4bdeb2c8192bc6a
#
_cell.length_a   1.000
_cell.length_b   1.000
_cell.length_c   1.000
_cell.angle_alpha   90.00
_cell.angle_beta   90.00
_cell.angle_gamma   90.00
#
_symmetry.space_group_name_H-M   'P 1'
#
loop_
_entity.id
_entity.type
_entity.pdbx_description
1 polymer ?
#
loop_
_entity_poly.entity_id
_entity_poly.type
_entity_poly.pdbx_seq_one_letter_code
_entity_poly.pdbx_strand_id
1 'polypeptide(L)'
;MKSSNRRVIHGEKHHWWPQGLSKYWANGDGNVHRIDFYGEIIKSKPKKFGLISDGHNIIFNKSSAWNSTIEGYFDRPDSAMPQMVNMLTGLRSKAKGDIFLEVEKDTDEINLLRECLISLLVRSPLYRFYVESMLLGFRDEIGKQEAKRLISLNMNQKYESLIKSSQNSGRMVVLFSDGDEFLYGDGIYSNLSAGAERLSNFKTVVPITPTIAVAWSVPNAYTPYPKLSAKLIDNEVVSIVNEATQIYSKDYLFFCNQQPILSNEFRRNEHLMYVDHHGPITNLLLELIPEKKFGW
;
A
#
# COMPACT_ATOMS: atom_id res chain seq x y z
N MET A 1 -4.78 40.58 21.06
CA MET A 1 -4.14 39.41 20.43
C MET A 1 -4.51 38.18 21.26
N LYS A 2 -5.41 37.32 20.77
CA LYS A 2 -5.73 36.05 21.42
C LYS A 2 -4.58 35.09 21.18
N SER A 3 -3.88 34.68 22.22
CA SER A 3 -2.92 33.59 22.20
C SER A 3 -3.65 32.33 21.75
N SER A 4 -3.39 31.87 20.53
CA SER A 4 -3.86 30.57 20.09
C SER A 4 -3.13 29.53 20.93
N ASN A 5 -3.85 28.90 21.85
CA ASN A 5 -3.36 27.71 22.55
C ASN A 5 -3.03 26.64 21.49
N ARG A 6 -1.77 26.59 21.05
CA ARG A 6 -1.29 25.53 20.19
C ARG A 6 -1.34 24.23 20.97
N ARG A 7 -2.24 23.34 20.56
CA ARG A 7 -2.37 22.01 21.14
C ARG A 7 -1.04 21.27 20.94
N VAL A 8 -0.42 20.90 22.03
CA VAL A 8 0.77 20.04 22.02
C VAL A 8 0.28 18.63 21.76
N ILE A 9 0.74 18.02 20.65
CA ILE A 9 0.37 16.67 20.26
C ILE A 9 1.48 15.73 20.73
N HIS A 10 1.14 14.75 21.57
CA HIS A 10 2.10 13.77 22.08
C HIS A 10 1.46 12.39 22.19
N GLY A 11 2.19 11.35 21.81
CA GLY A 11 1.84 9.95 22.03
C GLY A 11 0.60 9.48 21.28
N GLU A 12 0.23 10.17 20.20
CA GLU A 12 -0.87 9.74 19.36
C GLU A 12 -0.46 8.49 18.54
N LYS A 13 -1.41 7.55 18.43
CA LYS A 13 -1.23 6.34 17.63
C LYS A 13 -1.96 6.52 16.30
N HIS A 14 -1.21 6.54 15.22
CA HIS A 14 -1.72 6.66 13.86
C HIS A 14 -1.78 5.30 13.18
N HIS A 15 -2.82 5.06 12.39
CA HIS A 15 -2.98 3.81 11.66
C HIS A 15 -2.33 3.91 10.28
N TRP A 16 -1.25 3.15 10.05
CA TRP A 16 -0.76 2.92 8.69
C TRP A 16 -1.59 1.85 7.96
N TRP A 17 -2.24 0.95 8.71
CA TRP A 17 -3.23 0.00 8.19
C TRP A 17 -4.62 0.42 8.68
N PRO A 18 -5.46 1.02 7.80
CA PRO A 18 -6.77 1.54 8.21
C PRO A 18 -7.67 0.48 8.83
N GLN A 19 -8.36 0.81 9.90
CA GLN A 19 -9.32 -0.10 10.52
C GLN A 19 -10.45 -0.50 9.57
N GLY A 20 -10.86 0.42 8.68
CA GLY A 20 -11.83 0.17 7.62
C GLY A 20 -11.43 -0.95 6.68
N LEU A 21 -10.12 -1.20 6.52
CA LEU A 21 -9.56 -2.27 5.70
C LEU A 21 -9.19 -3.51 6.53
N SER A 22 -8.48 -3.34 7.64
CA SER A 22 -7.95 -4.45 8.44
C SER A 22 -9.03 -5.40 9.00
N LYS A 23 -10.26 -4.91 9.16
CA LYS A 23 -11.40 -5.75 9.58
C LYS A 23 -11.74 -6.87 8.61
N TYR A 24 -11.46 -6.71 7.31
CA TYR A 24 -11.71 -7.74 6.28
C TYR A 24 -10.68 -8.87 6.30
N TRP A 25 -9.60 -8.69 7.07
CA TRP A 25 -8.57 -9.70 7.32
C TRP A 25 -8.82 -10.52 8.58
N ALA A 26 -9.93 -10.25 9.28
CA ALA A 26 -10.32 -11.00 10.46
C ALA A 26 -10.93 -12.36 10.07
N ASN A 27 -10.50 -13.41 10.76
CA ASN A 27 -11.07 -14.74 10.62
C ASN A 27 -12.46 -14.86 11.26
N GLY A 28 -13.04 -16.05 11.25
CA GLY A 28 -14.35 -16.33 11.84
C GLY A 28 -14.50 -15.95 13.32
N ASP A 29 -13.40 -15.92 14.09
CA ASP A 29 -13.36 -15.45 15.49
C ASP A 29 -13.22 -13.93 15.61
N GLY A 30 -13.16 -13.22 14.49
CA GLY A 30 -12.96 -11.78 14.40
C GLY A 30 -11.54 -11.34 14.79
N ASN A 31 -10.53 -12.19 14.61
CA ASN A 31 -9.13 -11.88 14.87
C ASN A 31 -8.32 -11.93 13.57
N VAL A 32 -7.24 -11.14 13.54
CA VAL A 32 -6.20 -11.16 12.52
C VAL A 32 -4.98 -11.85 13.10
N HIS A 33 -4.29 -12.61 12.29
CA HIS A 33 -2.99 -13.18 12.64
C HIS A 33 -1.89 -12.29 12.08
N ARG A 34 -0.91 -11.97 12.91
CA ARG A 34 0.35 -11.32 12.53
C ARG A 34 1.49 -12.29 12.75
N ILE A 35 2.36 -12.45 11.77
CA ILE A 35 3.60 -13.23 11.88
C ILE A 35 4.78 -12.31 11.60
N ASP A 36 5.85 -12.44 12.37
CA ASP A 36 7.10 -11.73 12.17
C ASP A 36 8.13 -12.61 11.43
N PHE A 37 9.30 -12.05 11.15
CA PHE A 37 10.38 -12.75 10.44
C PHE A 37 11.00 -13.90 11.25
N TYR A 38 10.82 -13.94 12.58
CA TYR A 38 11.19 -15.09 13.41
C TYR A 38 10.17 -16.22 13.32
N GLY A 39 8.99 -15.98 12.77
CA GLY A 39 7.89 -16.93 12.70
C GLY A 39 6.98 -16.88 13.94
N GLU A 40 7.12 -15.89 14.81
CA GLU A 40 6.24 -15.72 15.96
C GLU A 40 4.87 -15.18 15.54
N ILE A 41 3.81 -15.88 15.93
CA ILE A 41 2.43 -15.55 15.57
C ILE A 41 1.73 -14.88 16.75
N ILE A 42 1.16 -13.70 16.48
CA ILE A 42 0.28 -13.00 17.41
C ILE A 42 -1.12 -12.90 16.80
N LYS A 43 -2.12 -13.38 17.55
CA LYS A 43 -3.54 -13.28 17.21
C LYS A 43 -4.20 -12.17 18.01
N SER A 44 -4.88 -11.23 17.35
CA SER A 44 -5.57 -10.14 18.02
C SER A 44 -6.64 -9.51 17.15
N LYS A 45 -7.45 -8.63 17.75
CA LYS A 45 -8.44 -7.83 17.00
C LYS A 45 -7.77 -6.85 16.04
N PRO A 46 -8.35 -6.57 14.85
CA PRO A 46 -7.77 -5.70 13.82
C PRO A 46 -7.24 -4.37 14.37
N LYS A 47 -7.99 -3.71 15.25
CA LYS A 47 -7.63 -2.41 15.85
C LYS A 47 -6.34 -2.39 16.67
N LYS A 48 -5.75 -3.56 16.97
CA LYS A 48 -4.49 -3.67 17.71
C LYS A 48 -3.27 -3.64 16.81
N PHE A 49 -3.47 -3.78 15.50
CA PHE A 49 -2.42 -3.82 14.51
C PHE A 49 -2.38 -2.55 13.64
N GLY A 50 -1.32 -2.40 12.90
CA GLY A 50 -1.17 -1.29 11.95
C GLY A 50 -0.99 0.08 12.59
N LEU A 51 -0.45 0.14 13.80
CA LEU A 51 -0.27 1.37 14.59
C LEU A 51 1.20 1.81 14.60
N ILE A 52 1.41 3.11 14.48
CA ILE A 52 2.71 3.73 14.67
C ILE A 52 2.57 4.96 15.58
N SER A 53 3.44 5.09 16.58
CA SER A 53 3.40 6.23 17.51
C SER A 53 3.95 7.48 16.80
N ASP A 54 3.18 8.57 16.86
CA ASP A 54 3.49 9.88 16.29
C ASP A 54 3.85 9.83 14.79
N GLY A 55 3.38 8.77 14.10
CA GLY A 55 3.77 8.48 12.73
C GLY A 55 3.37 9.54 11.70
N HIS A 56 2.31 10.28 11.93
CA HIS A 56 1.76 11.31 11.04
C HIS A 56 1.93 12.73 11.60
N ASN A 57 2.66 12.90 12.68
CA ASN A 57 2.88 14.20 13.30
C ASN A 57 4.05 14.96 12.66
N ILE A 58 3.93 16.28 12.57
CA ILE A 58 4.92 17.18 11.98
C ILE A 58 5.33 18.24 13.02
N ILE A 59 6.61 18.60 13.00
CA ILE A 59 7.16 19.74 13.76
C ILE A 59 7.54 20.83 12.75
N PHE A 60 6.93 22.01 12.85
CA PHE A 60 7.27 23.14 11.99
C PHE A 60 8.34 24.07 12.58
N ASN A 61 8.57 24.02 13.89
CA ASN A 61 9.53 24.88 14.59
C ASN A 61 10.59 24.03 15.29
N LYS A 62 11.69 24.66 15.72
CA LYS A 62 12.76 24.02 16.52
C LYS A 62 12.31 23.55 17.92
N SER A 63 11.00 23.59 18.23
CA SER A 63 10.45 23.07 19.48
C SER A 63 10.48 21.54 19.45
N SER A 64 10.66 20.93 20.62
CA SER A 64 10.58 19.47 20.79
C SER A 64 9.16 18.89 20.72
N ALA A 65 8.14 19.73 20.55
CA ALA A 65 6.74 19.34 20.51
C ALA A 65 6.21 19.27 19.07
N TRP A 66 5.38 18.26 18.81
CA TRP A 66 4.62 18.16 17.56
C TRP A 66 3.56 19.26 17.52
N ASN A 67 3.47 19.99 16.42
CA ASN A 67 2.54 21.13 16.31
C ASN A 67 1.57 21.01 15.14
N SER A 68 1.65 19.93 14.36
CA SER A 68 0.70 19.60 13.30
C SER A 68 0.68 18.09 13.06
N THR A 69 -0.34 17.63 12.35
CA THR A 69 -0.47 16.23 11.90
C THR A 69 -0.96 16.20 10.47
N ILE A 70 -0.52 15.18 9.72
CA ILE A 70 -1.04 14.88 8.38
C ILE A 70 -2.18 13.86 8.41
N GLU A 71 -2.66 13.45 9.58
CA GLU A 71 -3.72 12.44 9.71
C GLU A 71 -4.96 12.81 8.91
N GLY A 72 -5.39 14.07 8.97
CA GLY A 72 -6.56 14.56 8.24
C GLY A 72 -6.53 14.37 6.72
N TYR A 73 -5.35 14.24 6.12
CA TYR A 73 -5.23 13.92 4.68
C TYR A 73 -5.71 12.50 4.35
N PHE A 74 -5.72 11.62 5.34
CA PHE A 74 -6.13 10.22 5.17
C PHE A 74 -7.57 9.95 5.58
N ASP A 75 -8.29 10.94 6.11
CA ASP A 75 -9.70 10.78 6.56
C ASP A 75 -10.61 10.33 5.42
N ARG A 76 -10.43 10.93 4.24
CA ARG A 76 -11.25 10.59 3.07
C ARG A 76 -10.99 9.15 2.58
N PRO A 77 -9.76 8.72 2.27
CA PRO A 77 -9.52 7.34 1.85
C PRO A 77 -9.85 6.34 2.96
N ASP A 78 -9.60 6.64 4.24
CA ASP A 78 -9.91 5.73 5.35
C ASP A 78 -11.43 5.50 5.49
N SER A 79 -12.21 6.58 5.37
CA SER A 79 -13.68 6.50 5.36
C SER A 79 -14.23 5.76 4.14
N ALA A 80 -13.52 5.83 3.01
CA ALA A 80 -13.92 5.19 1.76
C ALA A 80 -13.54 3.70 1.66
N MET A 81 -12.61 3.20 2.51
CA MET A 81 -12.15 1.80 2.45
C MET A 81 -13.30 0.77 2.45
N PRO A 82 -14.33 0.87 3.30
CA PRO A 82 -15.43 -0.08 3.25
C PRO A 82 -16.23 -0.03 1.95
N GLN A 83 -16.48 1.16 1.42
CA GLN A 83 -17.17 1.34 0.14
C GLN A 83 -16.34 0.75 -1.00
N MET A 84 -15.03 1.01 -1.02
CA MET A 84 -14.11 0.43 -1.99
C MET A 84 -14.13 -1.10 -1.95
N VAL A 85 -14.02 -1.72 -0.77
CA VAL A 85 -14.07 -3.19 -0.63
C VAL A 85 -15.39 -3.74 -1.13
N ASN A 86 -16.52 -3.12 -0.80
CA ASN A 86 -17.83 -3.53 -1.28
C ASN A 86 -17.94 -3.43 -2.81
N MET A 87 -17.45 -2.34 -3.40
CA MET A 87 -17.37 -2.17 -4.84
C MET A 87 -16.57 -3.30 -5.49
N LEU A 88 -15.35 -3.56 -5.00
CA LEU A 88 -14.48 -4.61 -5.54
C LEU A 88 -15.13 -5.99 -5.39
N THR A 89 -15.70 -6.31 -4.22
CA THR A 89 -16.40 -7.58 -3.98
C THR A 89 -17.55 -7.78 -4.96
N GLY A 90 -18.30 -6.73 -5.28
CA GLY A 90 -19.38 -6.76 -6.27
C GLY A 90 -18.93 -7.09 -7.70
N LEU A 91 -17.63 -6.91 -8.00
CA LEU A 91 -17.08 -7.24 -9.33
C LEU A 91 -16.76 -8.73 -9.49
N ARG A 92 -16.73 -9.52 -8.40
CA ARG A 92 -16.34 -10.93 -8.44
C ARG A 92 -17.19 -11.75 -9.42
N SER A 93 -18.49 -11.50 -9.49
CA SER A 93 -19.39 -12.19 -10.41
C SER A 93 -19.07 -11.93 -11.90
N LYS A 94 -18.33 -10.87 -12.18
CA LYS A 94 -17.86 -10.50 -13.54
C LYS A 94 -16.49 -11.08 -13.84
N ALA A 95 -15.73 -11.54 -12.82
CA ALA A 95 -14.41 -12.13 -13.04
C ALA A 95 -14.54 -13.52 -13.63
N LYS A 96 -13.71 -13.84 -14.62
CA LYS A 96 -13.57 -15.17 -15.23
C LYS A 96 -12.08 -15.48 -15.36
N GLY A 97 -11.71 -16.77 -15.29
CA GLY A 97 -10.32 -17.24 -15.28
C GLY A 97 -9.40 -16.47 -16.22
N ASP A 98 -9.10 -16.98 -17.39
CA ASP A 98 -8.13 -16.36 -18.30
C ASP A 98 -8.63 -15.11 -19.04
N ILE A 99 -9.87 -14.71 -18.84
CA ILE A 99 -10.49 -13.57 -19.52
C ILE A 99 -10.51 -12.36 -18.64
N PHE A 100 -9.95 -11.25 -19.14
CA PHE A 100 -10.11 -9.93 -18.53
C PHE A 100 -11.48 -9.36 -18.91
N LEU A 101 -12.32 -9.16 -17.93
CA LEU A 101 -13.59 -8.46 -18.17
C LEU A 101 -13.43 -6.97 -17.87
N GLU A 102 -13.74 -6.17 -18.87
CA GLU A 102 -13.86 -4.73 -18.69
C GLU A 102 -14.96 -4.42 -17.68
N VAL A 103 -14.66 -3.52 -16.76
CA VAL A 103 -15.58 -3.06 -15.74
C VAL A 103 -15.88 -1.59 -16.01
N GLU A 104 -17.12 -1.33 -16.40
CA GLU A 104 -17.61 0.05 -16.46
C GLU A 104 -17.80 0.57 -15.04
N LYS A 105 -17.07 1.61 -14.73
CA LYS A 105 -17.16 2.38 -13.50
C LYS A 105 -17.00 3.85 -13.83
N ASP A 106 -17.68 4.71 -13.07
CA ASP A 106 -17.46 6.13 -13.25
C ASP A 106 -16.05 6.55 -12.83
N THR A 107 -15.66 7.71 -13.31
CA THR A 107 -14.31 8.23 -13.08
C THR A 107 -14.05 8.50 -11.60
N ASP A 108 -15.06 8.89 -10.85
CA ASP A 108 -14.91 9.22 -9.42
C ASP A 108 -14.69 7.97 -8.57
N GLU A 109 -15.40 6.87 -8.86
CA GLU A 109 -15.16 5.57 -8.20
C GLU A 109 -13.74 5.07 -8.47
N ILE A 110 -13.25 5.18 -9.71
CA ILE A 110 -11.91 4.77 -10.10
C ILE A 110 -10.85 5.67 -9.45
N ASN A 111 -11.07 6.97 -9.40
CA ASN A 111 -10.15 7.89 -8.73
C ASN A 111 -10.13 7.68 -7.21
N LEU A 112 -11.27 7.37 -6.60
CA LEU A 112 -11.34 7.02 -5.19
C LEU A 112 -10.56 5.73 -4.89
N LEU A 113 -10.67 4.71 -5.76
CA LEU A 113 -9.86 3.49 -5.65
C LEU A 113 -8.36 3.83 -5.70
N ARG A 114 -7.92 4.67 -6.65
CA ARG A 114 -6.51 5.11 -6.74
C ARG A 114 -6.06 5.82 -5.47
N GLU A 115 -6.90 6.71 -4.95
CA GLU A 115 -6.62 7.45 -3.71
C GLU A 115 -6.43 6.51 -2.52
N CYS A 116 -7.30 5.50 -2.37
CA CYS A 116 -7.16 4.46 -1.36
C CYS A 116 -5.84 3.69 -1.50
N LEU A 117 -5.48 3.27 -2.71
CA LEU A 117 -4.22 2.55 -2.97
C LEU A 117 -2.99 3.42 -2.64
N ILE A 118 -2.97 4.68 -3.08
CA ILE A 118 -1.89 5.63 -2.78
C ILE A 118 -1.75 5.83 -1.27
N SER A 119 -2.86 5.98 -0.56
CA SER A 119 -2.88 6.13 0.88
C SER A 119 -2.21 4.95 1.59
N LEU A 120 -2.50 3.71 1.18
CA LEU A 120 -1.88 2.50 1.74
C LEU A 120 -0.37 2.46 1.47
N LEU A 121 0.05 2.79 0.26
CA LEU A 121 1.46 2.78 -0.13
C LEU A 121 2.29 3.79 0.65
N VAL A 122 1.85 5.06 0.67
CA VAL A 122 2.61 6.16 1.27
C VAL A 122 2.69 6.04 2.80
N ARG A 123 1.69 5.43 3.44
CA ARG A 123 1.68 5.22 4.89
C ARG A 123 2.40 3.95 5.34
N SER A 124 2.76 3.05 4.43
CA SER A 124 3.37 1.77 4.81
C SER A 124 4.68 1.98 5.59
N PRO A 125 4.99 1.13 6.59
CA PRO A 125 6.25 1.17 7.31
C PRO A 125 7.47 1.08 6.41
N LEU A 126 7.41 0.25 5.34
CA LEU A 126 8.51 0.16 4.39
C LEU A 126 8.76 1.48 3.65
N TYR A 127 7.70 2.18 3.18
CA TYR A 127 7.87 3.47 2.52
C TYR A 127 8.51 4.49 3.46
N ARG A 128 8.07 4.51 4.72
CA ARG A 128 8.66 5.36 5.76
C ARG A 128 10.14 5.04 5.96
N PHE A 129 10.49 3.77 6.10
CA PHE A 129 11.87 3.31 6.24
C PHE A 129 12.73 3.69 5.03
N TYR A 130 12.18 3.56 3.83
CA TYR A 130 12.84 3.97 2.59
C TYR A 130 13.17 5.47 2.58
N VAL A 131 12.21 6.33 2.92
CA VAL A 131 12.43 7.78 3.02
C VAL A 131 13.48 8.11 4.10
N GLU A 132 13.42 7.44 5.25
CA GLU A 132 14.41 7.61 6.31
C GLU A 132 15.83 7.22 5.85
N SER A 133 15.97 6.08 5.21
CA SER A 133 17.26 5.59 4.69
C SER A 133 17.82 6.52 3.62
N MET A 134 16.98 7.05 2.73
CA MET A 134 17.40 8.03 1.74
C MET A 134 17.89 9.33 2.40
N LEU A 135 17.22 9.83 3.42
CA LEU A 135 17.60 11.05 4.12
C LEU A 135 18.93 10.88 4.88
N LEU A 136 19.13 9.73 5.52
CA LEU A 136 20.37 9.40 6.22
C LEU A 136 21.57 9.25 5.27
N GLY A 137 21.33 8.78 4.04
CA GLY A 137 22.37 8.69 3.00
C GLY A 137 22.87 10.05 2.48
N PHE A 138 22.10 11.12 2.66
CA PHE A 138 22.46 12.46 2.20
C PHE A 138 23.13 13.35 3.26
N ARG A 139 23.03 13.00 4.55
CA ARG A 139 23.56 13.84 5.64
C ARG A 139 23.98 13.02 6.85
N ASP A 140 25.23 13.07 7.19
CA ASP A 140 25.83 12.40 8.37
C ASP A 140 25.32 12.92 9.74
N GLU A 141 24.50 13.99 9.77
CA GLU A 141 24.13 14.70 11.00
C GLU A 141 22.65 15.06 11.16
N ILE A 142 21.73 14.31 10.54
CA ILE A 142 20.31 14.56 10.79
C ILE A 142 19.92 13.95 12.14
N GLY A 143 19.56 14.79 13.12
CA GLY A 143 19.03 14.34 14.40
C GLY A 143 17.71 13.54 14.23
N LYS A 144 17.47 12.56 15.11
CA LYS A 144 16.27 11.68 15.05
C LYS A 144 14.94 12.44 14.94
N GLN A 145 14.81 13.61 15.56
CA GLN A 145 13.60 14.44 15.47
C GLN A 145 13.46 15.12 14.10
N GLU A 146 14.58 15.57 13.53
CA GLU A 146 14.59 16.18 12.21
C GLU A 146 14.28 15.14 11.11
N ALA A 147 14.81 13.94 11.23
CA ALA A 147 14.47 12.83 10.36
C ALA A 147 12.97 12.53 10.38
N LYS A 148 12.36 12.41 11.55
CA LYS A 148 10.89 12.20 11.68
C LYS A 148 10.08 13.32 11.03
N ARG A 149 10.50 14.57 11.19
CA ARG A 149 9.87 15.74 10.55
C ARG A 149 9.93 15.64 9.02
N LEU A 150 11.10 15.35 8.47
CA LEU A 150 11.31 15.24 7.03
C LEU A 150 10.54 14.07 6.43
N ILE A 151 10.43 12.95 7.13
CA ILE A 151 9.63 11.79 6.72
C ILE A 151 8.17 12.19 6.57
N SER A 152 7.56 12.76 7.60
CA SER A 152 6.14 13.15 7.57
C SER A 152 5.85 14.22 6.50
N LEU A 153 6.77 15.17 6.33
CA LEU A 153 6.67 16.20 5.28
C LEU A 153 6.77 15.56 3.88
N ASN A 154 7.71 14.64 3.67
CA ASN A 154 7.85 13.90 2.42
C ASN A 154 6.59 13.07 2.12
N MET A 155 6.06 12.36 3.11
CA MET A 155 4.82 11.59 2.97
C MET A 155 3.66 12.47 2.50
N ASN A 156 3.49 13.65 3.10
CA ASN A 156 2.45 14.58 2.71
C ASN A 156 2.61 15.07 1.27
N GLN A 157 3.78 15.59 0.94
CA GLN A 157 4.08 16.07 -0.41
C GLN A 157 3.91 14.96 -1.46
N LYS A 158 4.37 13.75 -1.12
CA LYS A 158 4.25 12.60 -2.00
C LYS A 158 2.80 12.20 -2.20
N TYR A 159 2.01 12.14 -1.13
CA TYR A 159 0.59 11.83 -1.22
C TYR A 159 -0.14 12.83 -2.14
N GLU A 160 0.00 14.14 -1.91
CA GLU A 160 -0.62 15.18 -2.72
C GLU A 160 -0.19 15.11 -4.20
N SER A 161 1.10 14.95 -4.45
CA SER A 161 1.65 14.83 -5.81
C SER A 161 1.09 13.61 -6.54
N LEU A 162 1.03 12.46 -5.84
CA LEU A 162 0.51 11.23 -6.43
C LEU A 162 -0.99 11.31 -6.71
N ILE A 163 -1.79 11.87 -5.78
CA ILE A 163 -3.22 12.10 -6.03
C ILE A 163 -3.42 12.95 -7.28
N LYS A 164 -2.70 14.06 -7.40
CA LYS A 164 -2.80 14.96 -8.56
C LYS A 164 -2.38 14.28 -9.86
N SER A 165 -1.27 13.53 -9.85
CA SER A 165 -0.73 12.88 -11.06
C SER A 165 -1.44 11.58 -11.43
N SER A 166 -2.18 10.95 -10.49
CA SER A 166 -2.86 9.68 -10.71
C SER A 166 -4.22 9.81 -11.41
N GLN A 167 -4.81 11.01 -11.43
CA GLN A 167 -6.12 11.23 -12.04
C GLN A 167 -6.14 10.73 -13.48
N ASN A 168 -7.03 9.79 -13.76
CA ASN A 168 -7.16 9.13 -15.06
C ASN A 168 -5.92 8.37 -15.57
N SER A 169 -4.91 8.13 -14.73
CA SER A 169 -3.65 7.51 -15.12
C SER A 169 -3.66 5.99 -14.93
N GLY A 170 -3.11 5.28 -15.93
CA GLY A 170 -2.87 3.86 -15.87
C GLY A 170 -4.13 3.00 -15.97
N ARG A 171 -3.90 1.71 -15.78
CA ARG A 171 -4.93 0.66 -15.78
C ARG A 171 -4.84 -0.13 -14.49
N MET A 172 -5.97 -0.60 -14.03
CA MET A 172 -6.08 -1.47 -12.86
C MET A 172 -6.73 -2.78 -13.23
N VAL A 173 -6.27 -3.85 -12.58
CA VAL A 173 -6.84 -5.19 -12.67
C VAL A 173 -7.17 -5.64 -11.26
N VAL A 174 -8.44 -5.96 -11.01
CA VAL A 174 -8.88 -6.58 -9.76
C VAL A 174 -8.69 -8.09 -9.90
N LEU A 175 -7.87 -8.65 -9.03
CA LEU A 175 -7.53 -10.06 -8.99
C LEU A 175 -8.38 -10.75 -7.89
N PHE A 176 -9.06 -11.81 -8.25
CA PHE A 176 -9.86 -12.62 -7.33
C PHE A 176 -9.25 -14.00 -7.19
N SER A 177 -8.99 -14.43 -5.95
CA SER A 177 -8.61 -15.80 -5.65
C SER A 177 -9.83 -16.62 -5.21
N ASP A 178 -9.92 -17.85 -5.70
CA ASP A 178 -10.87 -18.88 -5.24
C ASP A 178 -10.21 -19.97 -4.37
N GLY A 179 -8.87 -19.96 -4.29
CA GLY A 179 -8.07 -20.95 -3.59
C GLY A 179 -7.32 -20.35 -2.41
N ASP A 180 -6.04 -20.09 -2.64
CA ASP A 180 -5.14 -19.57 -1.61
C ASP A 180 -5.46 -18.13 -1.23
N GLU A 181 -5.18 -17.76 0.02
CA GLU A 181 -5.36 -16.41 0.53
C GLU A 181 -4.14 -15.53 0.21
N PHE A 182 -4.39 -14.27 -0.11
CA PHE A 182 -3.35 -13.25 -0.14
C PHE A 182 -2.82 -12.96 1.26
N LEU A 183 -1.58 -12.49 1.32
CA LEU A 183 -0.96 -11.91 2.51
C LEU A 183 -1.05 -10.37 2.45
N TYR A 184 -1.14 -9.74 3.61
CA TYR A 184 -0.92 -8.30 3.75
C TYR A 184 0.37 -8.06 4.52
N GLY A 185 1.17 -7.10 4.09
CA GLY A 185 2.47 -6.80 4.69
C GLY A 185 2.54 -5.39 5.27
N ASP A 186 3.55 -5.13 6.09
CA ASP A 186 3.93 -3.77 6.48
C ASP A 186 4.74 -3.04 5.39
N GLY A 187 5.02 -3.74 4.27
CA GLY A 187 5.43 -3.23 2.98
C GLY A 187 4.55 -3.78 1.87
N ILE A 188 4.42 -3.05 0.78
CA ILE A 188 3.60 -3.40 -0.38
C ILE A 188 4.46 -3.24 -1.62
N TYR A 189 4.43 -4.24 -2.53
CA TYR A 189 5.16 -4.09 -3.79
C TYR A 189 4.80 -2.80 -4.51
N SER A 190 5.80 -2.00 -4.74
CA SER A 190 5.68 -0.79 -5.57
C SER A 190 7.06 -0.36 -6.06
N ASN A 191 7.13 0.14 -7.27
CA ASN A 191 8.32 0.82 -7.77
C ASN A 191 8.25 2.35 -7.57
N LEU A 192 7.53 2.79 -6.55
CA LEU A 192 7.39 4.20 -6.21
C LEU A 192 8.73 4.77 -5.72
N SER A 193 9.28 5.73 -6.44
CA SER A 193 10.47 6.45 -5.99
C SER A 193 10.09 7.64 -5.09
N ALA A 194 10.86 7.87 -4.01
CA ALA A 194 10.64 9.02 -3.13
C ALA A 194 10.81 10.36 -3.85
N GLY A 195 11.72 10.43 -4.85
CA GLY A 195 11.99 11.63 -5.64
C GLY A 195 11.12 11.81 -6.87
N ALA A 196 10.30 10.82 -7.27
CA ALA A 196 9.50 10.94 -8.49
C ALA A 196 8.32 11.88 -8.29
N GLU A 197 8.19 12.87 -9.15
CA GLU A 197 7.04 13.80 -9.18
C GLU A 197 5.86 13.24 -9.99
N ARG A 198 6.09 12.23 -10.82
CA ARG A 198 5.09 11.65 -11.73
C ARG A 198 5.04 10.14 -11.61
N LEU A 199 3.88 9.58 -11.94
CA LEU A 199 3.64 8.14 -11.96
C LEU A 199 4.11 7.46 -13.27
N SER A 200 5.12 7.96 -13.95
CA SER A 200 5.64 7.28 -15.15
C SER A 200 6.26 5.93 -14.76
N ASN A 201 5.91 4.88 -15.48
CA ASN A 201 6.32 3.50 -15.22
C ASN A 201 5.91 2.96 -13.83
N PHE A 202 4.96 3.61 -13.17
CA PHE A 202 4.50 3.15 -11.87
C PHE A 202 3.86 1.76 -11.96
N LYS A 203 4.21 0.91 -11.02
CA LYS A 203 3.69 -0.45 -10.88
C LYS A 203 3.47 -0.77 -9.41
N THR A 204 2.32 -1.36 -9.08
CA THR A 204 2.03 -1.86 -7.73
C THR A 204 1.03 -3.00 -7.76
N VAL A 205 1.09 -3.87 -6.76
CA VAL A 205 0.02 -4.83 -6.42
C VAL A 205 -0.29 -4.68 -4.95
N VAL A 206 -1.55 -4.41 -4.63
CA VAL A 206 -2.01 -4.17 -3.26
C VAL A 206 -3.04 -5.22 -2.89
N PRO A 207 -2.73 -6.14 -1.97
CA PRO A 207 -3.74 -7.02 -1.36
C PRO A 207 -4.75 -6.19 -0.57
N ILE A 208 -6.03 -6.38 -0.84
CA ILE A 208 -7.13 -5.62 -0.22
C ILE A 208 -7.84 -6.45 0.83
N THR A 209 -8.13 -7.71 0.49
CA THR A 209 -8.70 -8.71 1.40
C THR A 209 -7.98 -10.03 1.18
N PRO A 210 -8.20 -11.07 1.99
CA PRO A 210 -7.60 -12.38 1.76
C PRO A 210 -7.87 -12.96 0.36
N THR A 211 -8.90 -12.50 -0.33
CA THR A 211 -9.28 -13.04 -1.64
C THR A 211 -9.31 -12.00 -2.77
N ILE A 212 -8.91 -10.77 -2.49
CA ILE A 212 -8.92 -9.66 -3.47
C ILE A 212 -7.61 -8.91 -3.42
N ALA A 213 -6.95 -8.76 -4.58
CA ALA A 213 -5.84 -7.83 -4.75
C ALA A 213 -6.10 -6.89 -5.93
N VAL A 214 -5.46 -5.74 -5.96
CA VAL A 214 -5.53 -4.79 -7.07
C VAL A 214 -4.13 -4.57 -7.63
N ALA A 215 -3.93 -4.94 -8.88
CA ALA A 215 -2.77 -4.58 -9.68
C ALA A 215 -3.03 -3.23 -10.36
N TRP A 216 -2.07 -2.31 -10.28
CA TRP A 216 -2.14 -1.02 -10.96
C TRP A 216 -0.82 -0.70 -11.63
N SER A 217 -0.88 -0.34 -12.90
CA SER A 217 0.30 0.07 -13.66
C SER A 217 0.01 1.29 -14.52
N VAL A 218 1.03 2.17 -14.60
CA VAL A 218 1.04 3.37 -15.45
C VAL A 218 2.26 3.28 -16.37
N PRO A 219 2.25 2.40 -17.39
CA PRO A 219 3.36 2.30 -18.34
C PRO A 219 3.50 3.58 -19.17
N ASN A 220 4.70 3.84 -19.70
CA ASN A 220 4.93 4.99 -20.59
C ASN A 220 4.09 4.93 -21.87
N ALA A 221 3.85 3.71 -22.36
CA ALA A 221 3.02 3.47 -23.53
C ALA A 221 2.06 2.31 -23.24
N TYR A 222 0.77 2.56 -23.27
CA TYR A 222 -0.26 1.56 -22.99
C TYR A 222 -1.58 1.93 -23.67
N THR A 223 -2.46 0.95 -23.78
CA THR A 223 -3.84 1.21 -24.19
C THR A 223 -4.60 1.77 -22.98
N PRO A 224 -5.20 2.98 -23.07
CA PRO A 224 -5.82 3.63 -21.92
C PRO A 224 -7.11 2.93 -21.43
N TYR A 225 -7.65 2.03 -22.21
CA TYR A 225 -8.86 1.27 -21.90
C TYR A 225 -8.60 -0.24 -21.98
N PRO A 226 -9.32 -1.03 -21.19
CA PRO A 226 -10.19 -0.61 -20.10
C PRO A 226 -9.40 0.01 -18.94
N LYS A 227 -10.00 0.98 -18.23
CA LYS A 227 -9.38 1.58 -17.02
C LYS A 227 -9.36 0.61 -15.84
N LEU A 228 -10.38 -0.22 -15.74
CA LEU A 228 -10.53 -1.25 -14.72
C LEU A 228 -10.97 -2.56 -15.38
N SER A 229 -10.33 -3.64 -15.00
CA SER A 229 -10.68 -5.00 -15.41
C SER A 229 -10.77 -5.90 -14.18
N ALA A 230 -11.47 -7.02 -14.29
CA ALA A 230 -11.55 -8.05 -13.27
C ALA A 230 -11.10 -9.40 -13.82
N LYS A 231 -10.35 -10.17 -13.04
CA LYS A 231 -9.83 -11.49 -13.42
C LYS A 231 -9.88 -12.44 -12.22
N LEU A 232 -10.35 -13.66 -12.44
CA LEU A 232 -10.15 -14.78 -11.53
C LEU A 232 -8.75 -15.36 -11.77
N ILE A 233 -8.00 -15.59 -10.74
CA ILE A 233 -6.62 -16.07 -10.80
C ILE A 233 -6.47 -17.41 -10.09
N ASP A 234 -5.44 -18.15 -10.47
CA ASP A 234 -5.04 -19.40 -9.85
C ASP A 234 -4.09 -19.18 -8.65
N ASN A 235 -3.73 -20.26 -7.99
CA ASN A 235 -2.83 -20.25 -6.83
C ASN A 235 -1.38 -19.89 -7.20
N GLU A 236 -0.94 -20.08 -8.45
CA GLU A 236 0.38 -19.66 -8.89
C GLU A 236 0.51 -18.13 -8.87
N VAL A 237 -0.48 -17.41 -9.39
CA VAL A 237 -0.53 -15.94 -9.34
C VAL A 237 -0.62 -15.44 -7.89
N VAL A 238 -1.43 -16.09 -7.03
CA VAL A 238 -1.47 -15.76 -5.61
C VAL A 238 -0.10 -15.94 -4.95
N SER A 239 0.61 -17.02 -5.28
CA SER A 239 1.95 -17.28 -4.77
C SER A 239 2.95 -16.20 -5.16
N ILE A 240 2.94 -15.74 -6.42
CA ILE A 240 3.81 -14.64 -6.90
C ILE A 240 3.52 -13.34 -6.11
N VAL A 241 2.24 -13.00 -5.89
CA VAL A 241 1.87 -11.81 -5.12
C VAL A 241 2.29 -11.95 -3.66
N ASN A 242 2.12 -13.13 -3.05
CA ASN A 242 2.49 -13.41 -1.67
C ASN A 242 4.01 -13.41 -1.47
N GLU A 243 4.78 -13.92 -2.42
CA GLU A 243 6.25 -13.83 -2.42
C GLU A 243 6.70 -12.37 -2.46
N ALA A 244 6.17 -11.58 -3.39
CA ALA A 244 6.44 -10.15 -3.44
C ALA A 244 6.04 -9.44 -2.14
N THR A 245 4.86 -9.75 -1.58
CA THR A 245 4.44 -9.19 -0.29
C THR A 245 5.44 -9.50 0.82
N GLN A 246 5.97 -10.72 0.88
CA GLN A 246 6.99 -11.11 1.87
C GLN A 246 8.30 -10.33 1.68
N ILE A 247 8.81 -10.28 0.45
CA ILE A 247 10.10 -9.63 0.14
C ILE A 247 10.04 -8.12 0.36
N TYR A 248 8.89 -7.49 0.12
CA TYR A 248 8.71 -6.06 0.35
C TYR A 248 8.22 -5.72 1.77
N SER A 249 7.93 -6.70 2.62
CA SER A 249 7.59 -6.46 4.01
C SER A 249 8.86 -6.39 4.86
N LYS A 250 8.84 -5.46 5.84
CA LYS A 250 9.98 -5.21 6.71
C LYS A 250 9.98 -6.12 7.94
N ASP A 251 8.92 -6.04 8.74
CA ASP A 251 8.88 -6.69 10.03
C ASP A 251 7.72 -7.68 10.17
N TYR A 252 6.60 -7.44 9.46
CA TYR A 252 5.35 -8.16 9.72
C TYR A 252 4.55 -8.52 8.48
N LEU A 253 3.96 -9.71 8.52
CA LEU A 253 2.91 -10.16 7.61
C LEU A 253 1.62 -10.41 8.38
N PHE A 254 0.50 -10.24 7.70
CA PHE A 254 -0.83 -10.48 8.23
C PHE A 254 -1.57 -11.46 7.34
N PHE A 255 -2.30 -12.38 7.96
CA PHE A 255 -3.10 -13.39 7.27
C PHE A 255 -4.41 -13.66 8.01
N CYS A 256 -5.38 -14.20 7.30
CA CYS A 256 -6.70 -14.51 7.85
C CYS A 256 -6.73 -15.93 8.43
N ASN A 257 -6.73 -16.95 7.58
CA ASN A 257 -6.84 -18.36 7.99
C ASN A 257 -5.62 -19.19 7.59
N GLN A 258 -5.04 -18.94 6.41
CA GLN A 258 -3.93 -19.73 5.88
C GLN A 258 -2.60 -19.17 6.35
N GLN A 259 -1.94 -19.90 7.26
CA GLN A 259 -0.60 -19.52 7.73
C GLN A 259 0.39 -19.62 6.56
N PRO A 260 1.15 -18.53 6.27
CA PRO A 260 2.11 -18.54 5.18
C PRO A 260 3.34 -19.42 5.50
N ILE A 261 3.90 -20.00 4.44
CA ILE A 261 5.27 -20.47 4.44
C ILE A 261 6.16 -19.25 4.24
N LEU A 262 7.01 -18.95 5.23
CA LEU A 262 7.89 -17.79 5.16
C LEU A 262 9.05 -18.02 4.19
N SER A 263 9.28 -17.07 3.30
CA SER A 263 10.43 -17.07 2.40
C SER A 263 11.74 -16.89 3.18
N ASN A 264 12.85 -17.27 2.57
CA ASN A 264 14.18 -17.11 3.20
C ASN A 264 14.55 -15.64 3.36
N GLU A 265 14.17 -14.81 2.41
CA GLU A 265 14.44 -13.37 2.40
C GLU A 265 13.71 -12.69 3.57
N PHE A 266 12.42 -13.00 3.76
CA PHE A 266 11.67 -12.48 4.90
C PHE A 266 12.25 -12.95 6.24
N ARG A 267 12.60 -14.24 6.36
CA ARG A 267 13.23 -14.80 7.58
C ARG A 267 14.56 -14.15 7.93
N ARG A 268 15.35 -13.73 6.93
CA ARG A 268 16.62 -13.04 7.15
C ARG A 268 16.45 -11.53 7.31
N ASN A 269 15.22 -11.02 7.19
CA ASN A 269 14.92 -9.60 7.15
C ASN A 269 15.66 -8.87 6.00
N GLU A 270 15.79 -9.56 4.88
CA GLU A 270 16.40 -9.08 3.62
C GLU A 270 15.31 -8.51 2.71
N HIS A 271 14.62 -7.48 3.17
CA HIS A 271 13.52 -6.88 2.41
C HIS A 271 14.03 -5.97 1.30
N LEU A 272 13.29 -5.97 0.17
CA LEU A 272 13.56 -5.06 -0.95
C LEU A 272 13.00 -3.67 -0.66
N MET A 273 13.72 -2.66 -1.15
CA MET A 273 13.28 -1.27 -1.12
C MET A 273 12.34 -0.98 -2.29
N TYR A 274 11.61 0.12 -2.24
CA TYR A 274 10.69 0.50 -3.32
C TYR A 274 11.35 0.74 -4.68
N VAL A 275 12.64 0.96 -4.73
CA VAL A 275 13.42 1.13 -5.98
C VAL A 275 13.97 -0.19 -6.52
N ASP A 276 13.95 -1.24 -5.72
CA ASP A 276 14.48 -2.53 -6.11
C ASP A 276 13.47 -3.30 -6.97
N HIS A 277 13.99 -4.24 -7.74
CA HIS A 277 13.22 -4.95 -8.74
C HIS A 277 13.06 -6.43 -8.36
N HIS A 278 11.81 -6.88 -8.27
CA HIS A 278 11.45 -8.29 -8.15
C HIS A 278 10.90 -8.80 -9.49
N GLY A 279 11.63 -9.71 -10.14
CA GLY A 279 11.33 -10.19 -11.50
C GLY A 279 9.93 -10.79 -11.65
N PRO A 280 9.52 -11.79 -10.83
CA PRO A 280 8.22 -12.46 -11.00
C PRO A 280 7.03 -11.51 -10.94
N ILE A 281 6.96 -10.60 -9.97
CA ILE A 281 5.84 -9.66 -9.85
C ILE A 281 5.85 -8.61 -10.98
N THR A 282 7.04 -8.21 -11.46
CA THR A 282 7.14 -7.28 -12.57
C THR A 282 6.65 -7.92 -13.87
N ASN A 283 7.01 -9.18 -14.12
CA ASN A 283 6.55 -9.94 -15.27
C ASN A 283 5.03 -10.15 -15.21
N LEU A 284 4.50 -10.52 -14.07
CA LEU A 284 3.05 -10.62 -13.85
C LEU A 284 2.34 -9.29 -14.21
N LEU A 285 2.87 -8.16 -13.76
CA LEU A 285 2.26 -6.86 -14.08
C LEU A 285 2.34 -6.50 -15.56
N LEU A 286 3.41 -6.89 -16.26
CA LEU A 286 3.52 -6.71 -17.70
C LEU A 286 2.54 -7.61 -18.47
N GLU A 287 2.25 -8.80 -17.96
CA GLU A 287 1.23 -9.69 -18.51
C GLU A 287 -0.18 -9.13 -18.29
N LEU A 288 -0.50 -8.71 -17.04
CA LEU A 288 -1.80 -8.16 -16.67
C LEU A 288 -2.10 -6.82 -17.37
N ILE A 289 -1.09 -5.98 -17.54
CA ILE A 289 -1.20 -4.64 -18.14
C ILE A 289 -0.06 -4.45 -19.14
N PRO A 290 -0.20 -5.00 -20.35
CA PRO A 290 0.86 -4.95 -21.35
C PRO A 290 1.23 -3.53 -21.76
N GLU A 291 2.52 -3.29 -21.90
CA GLU A 291 3.05 -2.09 -22.53
C GLU A 291 2.82 -2.14 -24.04
N LYS A 292 2.46 -1.01 -24.63
CA LYS A 292 2.31 -0.91 -26.07
C LYS A 292 3.70 -0.99 -26.69
N LYS A 293 3.98 -2.05 -27.44
CA LYS A 293 5.20 -2.11 -28.26
C LYS A 293 5.01 -1.14 -29.43
N PHE A 294 5.84 -0.11 -29.48
CA PHE A 294 5.97 0.67 -30.72
C PHE A 294 6.62 -0.28 -31.75
N GLY A 295 5.85 -0.71 -32.73
CA GLY A 295 6.42 -1.37 -33.90
C GLY A 295 7.26 -0.33 -34.65
N TRP A 296 8.52 -0.63 -34.87
CA TRP A 296 9.39 0.06 -35.79
C TRP A 296 9.08 -0.47 -37.18
#